data_30166ea5ee2577f1c9ce557aef928823
#
_entry.id   30166ea5ee2577f1c9ce557aef928823
#
_cell.length_a   1.000
_cell.length_b   1.000
_cell.length_c   1.000
_cell.angle_alpha   90.00
_cell.angle_beta   90.00
_cell.angle_gamma   90.00
#
_symmetry.space_group_name_H-M   'P 1'
#
loop_
_entity.id
_entity.type
_entity.pdbx_description
1 polymer ?
#
loop_
_entity_poly.entity_id
_entity_poly.type
_entity_poly.pdbx_seq_one_letter_code
_entity_poly.pdbx_strand_id
1 'polypeptide(L)'
;NSLLKYAHANPRDGMKDKVIGYRTDFPSNMFSWVAGLNYDYRTSNDKFLNSFNVKYYYYSMKTRMASVLVKTAEDIDTHKNDFGISNALRYRITPSLMAKASFGYDVRLPSEEELLGDGYVIAPAGNLTPERNISVNIGMLFDLTGKASSNLQIELNGYYMHLKDMIRFTGGFLQSQYQNFGEMRTLGMEAEVKADMTRWLYGYVNATYQDLRDV
;
A
#
# COMPACT_ATOMS: atom_id res chain seq x y z
N ASN A 1 -1.26 12.03 -14.06
CA ASN A 1 -2.47 11.26 -13.82
C ASN A 1 -3.19 11.80 -12.59
N SER A 2 -4.52 11.80 -12.61
CA SER A 2 -5.34 12.23 -11.48
C SER A 2 -6.52 11.27 -11.33
N LEU A 3 -6.84 10.91 -10.09
CA LEU A 3 -7.99 10.10 -9.72
C LEU A 3 -8.83 10.86 -8.69
N LEU A 4 -10.10 11.04 -8.99
CA LEU A 4 -11.10 11.60 -8.08
C LEU A 4 -12.10 10.52 -7.71
N LYS A 5 -12.42 10.41 -6.44
CA LYS A 5 -13.43 9.49 -5.94
C LYS A 5 -14.32 10.23 -4.95
N TYR A 6 -15.61 10.10 -5.14
CA TYR A 6 -16.64 10.52 -4.20
C TYR A 6 -17.47 9.33 -3.77
N ALA A 7 -17.70 9.21 -2.49
CA ALA A 7 -18.51 8.16 -1.91
C ALA A 7 -19.55 8.77 -0.98
N HIS A 8 -20.75 8.23 -1.04
CA HIS A 8 -21.86 8.55 -0.16
C HIS A 8 -22.43 7.28 0.40
N ALA A 9 -22.35 7.10 1.71
CA ALA A 9 -22.98 6.00 2.42
C ALA A 9 -24.24 6.52 3.11
N ASN A 10 -25.35 5.82 2.89
CA ASN A 10 -26.60 6.07 3.57
C ASN A 10 -27.09 4.75 4.18
N PRO A 11 -26.44 4.32 5.27
CA PRO A 11 -26.78 3.08 5.93
C PRO A 11 -28.22 3.13 6.43
N ARG A 12 -28.89 1.98 6.49
CA ARG A 12 -30.24 1.85 7.03
C ARG A 12 -30.27 0.73 8.05
N ASP A 13 -30.52 1.08 9.28
CA ASP A 13 -30.84 0.09 10.30
C ASP A 13 -32.26 -0.43 10.07
N GLY A 14 -32.37 -1.66 9.59
CA GLY A 14 -33.67 -2.34 9.39
C GLY A 14 -34.41 -2.64 10.67
N MET A 15 -33.71 -2.62 11.81
CA MET A 15 -34.29 -2.85 13.14
C MET A 15 -34.67 -1.56 13.89
N LYS A 16 -34.30 -0.40 13.37
CA LYS A 16 -34.68 0.94 13.84
C LYS A 16 -34.80 1.04 15.36
N ASP A 17 -33.70 1.17 16.05
CA ASP A 17 -33.65 1.41 17.49
C ASP A 17 -34.22 0.29 18.40
N LYS A 18 -34.69 -0.83 17.81
CA LYS A 18 -35.34 -1.90 18.58
C LYS A 18 -34.34 -2.72 19.39
N VAL A 19 -33.11 -2.84 18.96
CA VAL A 19 -32.11 -3.64 19.69
C VAL A 19 -31.26 -2.77 20.61
N ILE A 20 -30.84 -1.59 20.18
CA ILE A 20 -29.90 -0.73 20.90
C ILE A 20 -30.64 0.46 21.55
N GLY A 21 -31.82 0.79 21.06
CA GLY A 21 -32.62 1.94 21.54
C GLY A 21 -32.02 3.30 21.18
N TYR A 22 -31.11 3.34 20.18
CA TYR A 22 -30.45 4.55 19.72
C TYR A 22 -30.09 4.44 18.23
N ARG A 23 -30.24 5.54 17.50
CA ARG A 23 -29.98 5.59 16.08
C ARG A 23 -28.46 5.58 15.78
N THR A 24 -28.01 4.68 14.92
CA THR A 24 -26.62 4.54 14.50
C THR A 24 -26.41 4.74 12.98
N ASP A 25 -27.50 4.76 12.21
CA ASP A 25 -27.52 4.83 10.76
C ASP A 25 -27.44 6.29 10.23
N PHE A 26 -26.32 6.95 10.43
CA PHE A 26 -26.11 8.31 9.95
C PHE A 26 -25.53 8.35 8.53
N PRO A 27 -26.02 9.26 7.67
CA PRO A 27 -25.43 9.44 6.36
C PRO A 27 -23.99 9.97 6.45
N SER A 28 -23.14 9.48 5.59
CA SER A 28 -21.72 9.78 5.57
C SER A 28 -21.26 10.13 4.16
N ASN A 29 -20.36 11.07 4.06
CA ASN A 29 -19.77 11.49 2.79
C ASN A 29 -18.26 11.41 2.86
N MET A 30 -17.65 10.91 1.80
CA MET A 30 -16.20 10.89 1.63
C MET A 30 -15.84 11.44 0.25
N PHE A 31 -14.82 12.27 0.22
CA PHE A 31 -14.18 12.72 -1.01
C PHE A 31 -12.69 12.41 -0.92
N SER A 32 -12.13 11.80 -1.95
CA SER A 32 -10.70 11.59 -2.08
C SER A 32 -10.19 12.02 -3.44
N TRP A 33 -9.00 12.58 -3.44
CA TRP A 33 -8.28 13.01 -4.63
C TRP A 33 -6.82 12.59 -4.56
N VAL A 34 -6.37 11.96 -5.63
CA VAL A 34 -4.97 11.58 -5.81
C VAL A 34 -4.49 12.16 -7.13
N ALA A 35 -3.42 12.94 -7.09
CA ALA A 35 -2.75 13.49 -8.26
C ALA A 35 -1.29 13.01 -8.29
N GLY A 36 -0.79 12.65 -9.46
CA GLY A 36 0.57 12.14 -9.61
C GLY A 36 1.26 12.60 -10.88
N LEU A 37 2.56 12.85 -10.75
CA LEU A 37 3.48 13.11 -11.84
C LEU A 37 4.51 11.99 -11.90
N ASN A 38 4.74 11.47 -13.09
CA ASN A 38 5.78 10.49 -13.37
C ASN A 38 6.74 11.08 -14.41
N TYR A 39 8.03 10.92 -14.16
CA TYR A 39 9.10 11.32 -15.08
C TYR A 39 10.04 10.14 -15.31
N ASP A 40 10.12 9.69 -16.56
CA ASP A 40 10.99 8.62 -16.98
C ASP A 40 12.13 9.19 -17.83
N TYR A 41 13.35 8.89 -17.42
CA TYR A 41 14.56 9.23 -18.16
C TYR A 41 15.30 7.96 -18.59
N ARG A 42 15.61 7.87 -19.88
CA ARG A 42 16.36 6.76 -20.48
C ARG A 42 17.47 7.33 -21.36
N THR A 43 18.70 6.82 -21.17
CA THR A 43 19.81 7.14 -22.08
C THR A 43 19.66 6.42 -23.42
N SER A 44 20.15 7.05 -24.50
CA SER A 44 20.05 6.52 -25.87
C SER A 44 20.69 5.13 -26.05
N ASN A 45 21.71 4.80 -25.24
CA ASN A 45 22.37 3.51 -25.23
C ASN A 45 21.78 2.47 -24.29
N ASP A 46 20.61 2.76 -23.70
CA ASP A 46 19.90 1.88 -22.79
C ASP A 46 20.68 1.48 -21.51
N LYS A 47 21.79 2.17 -21.20
CA LYS A 47 22.60 1.87 -20.03
C LYS A 47 21.95 2.32 -18.72
N PHE A 48 21.27 3.46 -18.75
CA PHE A 48 20.66 4.06 -17.56
C PHE A 48 19.18 4.32 -17.79
N LEU A 49 18.39 3.92 -16.85
CA LEU A 49 16.97 4.25 -16.77
C LEU A 49 16.67 4.73 -15.36
N ASN A 50 15.97 5.85 -15.26
CA ASN A 50 15.43 6.39 -14.02
C ASN A 50 13.96 6.64 -14.19
N SER A 51 13.17 6.21 -13.23
CA SER A 51 11.75 6.51 -13.11
C SER A 51 11.50 7.22 -11.78
N PHE A 52 11.06 8.45 -11.84
CA PHE A 52 10.76 9.29 -10.69
C PHE A 52 9.26 9.58 -10.64
N ASN A 53 8.64 9.38 -9.48
CA ASN A 53 7.22 9.59 -9.30
C ASN A 53 6.97 10.39 -8.02
N VAL A 54 6.05 11.35 -8.11
CA VAL A 54 5.53 12.12 -6.98
C VAL A 54 4.02 12.04 -7.01
N LYS A 55 3.40 11.82 -5.85
CA LYS A 55 1.94 11.78 -5.69
C LYS A 55 1.52 12.72 -4.56
N TYR A 56 0.41 13.35 -4.74
CA TYR A 56 -0.31 14.08 -3.71
C TYR A 56 -1.61 13.37 -3.41
N TYR A 57 -1.92 13.21 -2.14
CA TYR A 57 -3.11 12.55 -1.64
C TYR A 57 -3.91 13.54 -0.79
N TYR A 58 -5.20 13.56 -1.02
CA TYR A 58 -6.15 14.32 -0.21
C TYR A 58 -7.39 13.48 0.04
N TYR A 59 -7.91 13.51 1.26
CA TYR A 59 -9.25 13.03 1.53
C TYR A 59 -9.95 13.91 2.57
N SER A 60 -11.27 13.95 2.48
CA SER A 60 -12.13 14.53 3.49
C SER A 60 -13.31 13.61 3.75
N MET A 61 -13.76 13.59 4.98
CA MET A 61 -14.88 12.79 5.44
C MET A 61 -15.77 13.63 6.35
N LYS A 62 -17.08 13.54 6.11
CA LYS A 62 -18.12 14.07 6.99
C LYS A 62 -19.07 12.96 7.37
N THR A 63 -19.15 12.69 8.66
CA THR A 63 -20.04 11.66 9.20
C THR A 63 -20.46 12.02 10.61
N ARG A 64 -21.33 11.21 11.18
CA ARG A 64 -21.72 11.28 12.59
C ARG A 64 -21.47 9.94 13.24
N MET A 65 -20.71 9.92 14.31
CA MET A 65 -20.43 8.72 15.08
C MET A 65 -21.40 8.63 16.26
N ALA A 66 -22.12 7.53 16.35
CA ALA A 66 -22.97 7.24 17.48
C ALA A 66 -22.21 6.47 18.56
N SER A 67 -22.26 6.95 19.79
CA SER A 67 -21.81 6.17 20.94
C SER A 67 -23.02 5.44 21.57
N VAL A 68 -23.03 4.13 21.40
CA VAL A 68 -24.12 3.27 21.95
C VAL A 68 -24.15 3.31 23.46
N LEU A 69 -23.02 3.42 24.14
CA LEU A 69 -22.90 3.42 25.58
C LEU A 69 -23.45 4.71 26.21
N VAL A 70 -23.15 5.86 25.61
CA VAL A 70 -23.52 7.17 26.17
C VAL A 70 -24.76 7.75 25.49
N LYS A 71 -25.30 7.09 24.46
CA LYS A 71 -26.45 7.53 23.65
C LYS A 71 -26.29 8.96 23.11
N THR A 72 -25.07 9.29 22.67
CA THR A 72 -24.73 10.57 22.07
C THR A 72 -24.25 10.36 20.65
N ALA A 73 -24.39 11.38 19.81
CA ALA A 73 -23.84 11.40 18.48
C ALA A 73 -22.90 12.61 18.35
N GLU A 74 -21.71 12.37 17.83
CA GLU A 74 -20.70 13.38 17.58
C GLU A 74 -20.49 13.54 16.07
N ASP A 75 -20.47 14.79 15.61
CA ASP A 75 -20.18 15.11 14.22
C ASP A 75 -18.67 15.03 13.99
N ILE A 76 -18.28 14.27 12.97
CA ILE A 76 -16.90 14.11 12.54
C ILE A 76 -16.74 14.80 11.18
N ASP A 77 -15.90 15.82 11.13
CA ASP A 77 -15.46 16.50 9.92
C ASP A 77 -13.92 16.42 9.86
N THR A 78 -13.40 15.53 9.04
CA THR A 78 -11.98 15.27 8.95
C THR A 78 -11.49 15.51 7.53
N HIS A 79 -10.37 16.17 7.40
CA HIS A 79 -9.65 16.32 6.13
C HIS A 79 -8.15 16.12 6.38
N LYS A 80 -7.50 15.39 5.48
CA LYS A 80 -6.06 15.13 5.56
C LYS A 80 -5.43 15.14 4.18
N ASN A 81 -4.16 15.44 4.15
CA ASN A 81 -3.33 15.36 2.96
C ASN A 81 -2.00 14.67 3.28
N ASP A 82 -1.39 14.11 2.27
CA ASP A 82 -0.08 13.49 2.36
C ASP A 82 0.61 13.47 0.99
N PHE A 83 1.90 13.12 0.96
CA PHE A 83 2.69 13.03 -0.26
C PHE A 83 3.35 11.67 -0.34
N GLY A 84 3.40 11.12 -1.54
CA GLY A 84 4.20 9.96 -1.86
C GLY A 84 5.32 10.35 -2.83
N ILE A 85 6.46 9.72 -2.69
CA ILE A 85 7.59 9.89 -3.59
C ILE A 85 8.24 8.53 -3.84
N SER A 86 8.57 8.23 -5.09
CA SER A 86 9.33 7.03 -5.40
C SER A 86 10.32 7.30 -6.53
N ASN A 87 11.43 6.59 -6.46
CA ASN A 87 12.46 6.62 -7.50
C ASN A 87 12.97 5.20 -7.75
N ALA A 88 13.07 4.83 -9.01
CA ALA A 88 13.64 3.56 -9.43
C ALA A 88 14.75 3.79 -10.44
N LEU A 89 15.87 3.13 -10.22
CA LEU A 89 17.08 3.20 -11.02
C LEU A 89 17.42 1.83 -11.59
N ARG A 90 17.86 1.82 -12.84
CA ARG A 90 18.44 0.66 -13.47
C ARG A 90 19.72 1.10 -14.21
N TYR A 91 20.80 0.43 -13.92
CA TYR A 91 22.08 0.70 -14.59
C TYR A 91 22.70 -0.58 -15.14
N ARG A 92 22.95 -0.60 -16.44
CA ARG A 92 23.62 -1.71 -17.12
C ARG A 92 25.13 -1.51 -17.04
N ILE A 93 25.79 -2.24 -16.15
CA ILE A 93 27.23 -2.16 -15.90
C ILE A 93 27.98 -2.76 -17.09
N THR A 94 27.57 -3.96 -17.51
CA THR A 94 28.05 -4.66 -18.72
C THR A 94 26.86 -5.18 -19.52
N PRO A 95 27.03 -5.72 -20.73
CA PRO A 95 25.95 -6.36 -21.47
C PRO A 95 25.24 -7.48 -20.71
N SER A 96 25.94 -8.11 -19.75
CA SER A 96 25.44 -9.24 -18.96
C SER A 96 25.17 -8.92 -17.49
N LEU A 97 25.47 -7.71 -17.02
CA LEU A 97 25.31 -7.33 -15.61
C LEU A 97 24.56 -6.03 -15.49
N MET A 98 23.48 -6.06 -14.72
CA MET A 98 22.60 -4.94 -14.45
C MET A 98 22.44 -4.76 -12.96
N ALA A 99 22.56 -3.53 -12.47
CA ALA A 99 22.20 -3.12 -11.12
C ALA A 99 20.85 -2.43 -11.13
N LYS A 100 20.06 -2.66 -10.07
CA LYS A 100 18.76 -2.03 -9.83
C LYS A 100 18.74 -1.46 -8.42
N ALA A 101 18.12 -0.32 -8.24
CA ALA A 101 17.81 0.22 -6.92
C ALA A 101 16.48 0.95 -6.96
N SER A 102 15.72 0.89 -5.89
CA SER A 102 14.53 1.72 -5.75
C SER A 102 14.34 2.18 -4.32
N PHE A 103 13.74 3.34 -4.19
CA PHE A 103 13.28 3.94 -2.96
C PHE A 103 11.81 4.34 -3.14
N GLY A 104 10.99 4.09 -2.14
CA GLY A 104 9.60 4.52 -2.10
C GLY A 104 9.24 5.06 -0.73
N TYR A 105 8.51 6.16 -0.71
CA TYR A 105 7.68 6.61 0.40
C TYR A 105 6.25 6.64 -0.11
N ASP A 106 5.51 5.59 0.20
CA ASP A 106 4.17 5.36 -0.31
C ASP A 106 3.13 5.59 0.78
N VAL A 107 1.99 6.13 0.36
CA VAL A 107 0.86 6.44 1.24
C VAL A 107 -0.35 5.66 0.77
N ARG A 108 -1.04 4.98 1.71
CA ARG A 108 -2.35 4.38 1.50
C ARG A 108 -3.40 5.17 2.24
N LEU A 109 -4.31 5.79 1.51
CA LEU A 109 -5.48 6.41 2.11
C LEU A 109 -6.41 5.34 2.71
N PRO A 110 -7.08 5.62 3.84
CA PRO A 110 -8.15 4.77 4.33
C PRO A 110 -9.23 4.55 3.26
N SER A 111 -9.79 3.36 3.23
CA SER A 111 -10.92 3.04 2.34
C SER A 111 -12.23 3.63 2.87
N GLU A 112 -13.28 3.58 2.05
CA GLU A 112 -14.63 3.98 2.44
C GLU A 112 -15.13 3.20 3.65
N GLU A 113 -14.97 1.88 3.61
CA GLU A 113 -15.42 0.98 4.68
C GLU A 113 -14.67 1.28 6.00
N GLU A 114 -13.37 1.52 5.92
CA GLU A 114 -12.54 1.85 7.08
C GLU A 114 -12.97 3.18 7.73
N LEU A 115 -13.31 4.19 6.91
CA LEU A 115 -13.69 5.51 7.41
C LEU A 115 -15.15 5.60 7.83
N LEU A 116 -16.06 5.08 6.99
CA LEU A 116 -17.50 5.29 7.16
C LEU A 116 -18.16 4.19 7.97
N GLY A 117 -17.53 3.01 8.05
CA GLY A 117 -18.15 1.82 8.65
C GLY A 117 -19.38 1.36 7.87
N ASP A 118 -20.17 0.48 8.47
CA ASP A 118 -21.42 -0.03 7.92
C ASP A 118 -22.70 0.57 8.56
N GLY A 119 -22.50 1.45 9.55
CA GLY A 119 -23.58 2.09 10.29
C GLY A 119 -24.29 1.19 11.30
N TYR A 120 -23.81 -0.04 11.50
CA TYR A 120 -24.41 -1.01 12.40
C TYR A 120 -23.40 -1.69 13.33
N VAL A 121 -22.54 -2.56 12.78
CA VAL A 121 -21.53 -3.31 13.55
C VAL A 121 -20.19 -2.59 13.54
N ILE A 122 -19.87 -1.93 12.43
CA ILE A 122 -18.60 -1.21 12.24
C ILE A 122 -18.86 0.29 12.41
N ALA A 123 -18.29 0.87 13.45
CA ALA A 123 -18.35 2.30 13.68
C ALA A 123 -17.49 3.08 12.69
N PRO A 124 -17.91 4.30 12.30
CA PRO A 124 -17.04 5.22 11.57
C PRO A 124 -15.75 5.51 12.34
N ALA A 125 -14.64 5.61 11.62
CA ALA A 125 -13.32 5.84 12.19
C ALA A 125 -12.73 7.17 11.69
N GLY A 126 -13.26 8.28 12.20
CA GLY A 126 -12.92 9.63 11.75
C GLY A 126 -11.51 10.11 12.09
N ASN A 127 -10.82 9.43 12.99
CA ASN A 127 -9.45 9.75 13.41
C ASN A 127 -8.37 8.98 12.65
N LEU A 128 -8.73 8.11 11.71
CA LEU A 128 -7.75 7.37 10.94
C LEU A 128 -6.77 8.29 10.21
N THR A 129 -5.50 7.91 10.25
CA THR A 129 -4.45 8.50 9.45
C THR A 129 -4.10 7.55 8.29
N PRO A 130 -3.59 8.08 7.15
CA PRO A 130 -3.07 7.23 6.10
C PRO A 130 -1.94 6.34 6.59
N GLU A 131 -1.89 5.11 6.09
CA GLU A 131 -0.71 4.25 6.29
C GLU A 131 0.45 4.79 5.46
N ARG A 132 1.65 4.67 5.99
CA ARG A 132 2.88 5.12 5.34
C ARG A 132 3.87 3.98 5.27
N ASN A 133 4.42 3.78 4.09
CA ASN A 133 5.42 2.75 3.85
C ASN A 133 6.70 3.37 3.29
N ILE A 134 7.83 3.13 3.94
CA ILE A 134 9.15 3.39 3.40
C ILE A 134 9.69 2.07 2.88
N SER A 135 10.08 2.04 1.60
CA SER A 135 10.66 0.87 0.97
C SER A 135 11.98 1.20 0.29
N VAL A 136 12.96 0.33 0.45
CA VAL A 136 14.26 0.38 -0.24
C VAL A 136 14.52 -0.99 -0.82
N ASN A 137 14.89 -1.05 -2.11
CA ASN A 137 15.28 -2.27 -2.78
C ASN A 137 16.59 -2.06 -3.52
N ILE A 138 17.46 -3.05 -3.46
CA ILE A 138 18.72 -3.10 -4.21
C ILE A 138 18.82 -4.48 -4.82
N GLY A 139 19.15 -4.55 -6.12
CA GLY A 139 19.24 -5.81 -6.82
C GLY A 139 20.31 -5.82 -7.89
N MET A 140 20.73 -7.03 -8.23
CA MET A 140 21.64 -7.30 -9.35
C MET A 140 21.06 -8.41 -10.21
N LEU A 141 21.14 -8.24 -11.50
CA LEU A 141 20.78 -9.23 -12.50
C LEU A 141 21.99 -9.54 -13.35
N PHE A 142 22.39 -10.81 -13.36
CA PHE A 142 23.39 -11.36 -14.25
C PHE A 142 22.68 -12.20 -15.32
N ASP A 143 22.86 -11.83 -16.58
CA ASP A 143 22.15 -12.41 -17.72
C ASP A 143 23.15 -12.79 -18.82
N LEU A 144 23.29 -14.09 -19.06
CA LEU A 144 24.12 -14.68 -20.13
C LEU A 144 23.27 -15.20 -21.29
N THR A 145 22.02 -14.77 -21.39
CA THR A 145 21.11 -15.17 -22.47
C THR A 145 21.73 -14.85 -23.85
N GLY A 146 21.71 -15.81 -24.72
CA GLY A 146 22.21 -15.67 -26.13
C GLY A 146 23.73 -15.73 -26.33
N LYS A 147 24.54 -16.01 -25.29
CA LYS A 147 26.00 -16.11 -25.42
C LYS A 147 26.55 -17.53 -25.59
N ALA A 148 25.74 -18.53 -25.33
CA ALA A 148 26.11 -19.96 -25.42
C ALA A 148 24.88 -20.78 -25.80
N SER A 149 25.09 -22.09 -25.98
CA SER A 149 23.98 -23.05 -26.18
C SER A 149 23.07 -23.21 -24.96
N SER A 150 23.43 -22.62 -23.84
CA SER A 150 22.68 -22.57 -22.59
C SER A 150 22.50 -21.11 -22.14
N ASN A 151 21.29 -20.74 -21.75
CA ASN A 151 20.99 -19.43 -21.14
C ASN A 151 21.07 -19.57 -19.62
N LEU A 152 21.73 -18.60 -18.97
CA LEU A 152 21.80 -18.51 -17.52
C LEU A 152 21.42 -17.11 -17.08
N GLN A 153 20.47 -17.02 -16.16
CA GLN A 153 20.05 -15.79 -15.51
C GLN A 153 20.10 -15.95 -14.00
N ILE A 154 20.76 -15.05 -13.31
CA ILE A 154 20.83 -15.01 -11.84
C ILE A 154 20.38 -13.63 -11.38
N GLU A 155 19.39 -13.59 -10.52
CA GLU A 155 18.89 -12.37 -9.89
C GLU A 155 19.04 -12.45 -8.38
N LEU A 156 19.60 -11.37 -7.79
CA LEU A 156 19.72 -11.20 -6.35
C LEU A 156 19.07 -9.87 -5.97
N ASN A 157 18.17 -9.89 -5.01
CA ASN A 157 17.50 -8.70 -4.49
C ASN A 157 17.59 -8.67 -2.96
N GLY A 158 17.87 -7.50 -2.39
CA GLY A 158 17.68 -7.21 -0.99
C GLY A 158 16.66 -6.09 -0.83
N TYR A 159 15.81 -6.19 0.17
CA TYR A 159 14.79 -5.19 0.42
C TYR A 159 14.62 -4.90 1.91
N TYR A 160 14.26 -3.65 2.16
CA TYR A 160 13.83 -3.17 3.46
C TYR A 160 12.49 -2.45 3.30
N MET A 161 11.57 -2.72 4.22
CA MET A 161 10.25 -2.09 4.25
C MET A 161 9.90 -1.72 5.68
N HIS A 162 9.35 -0.52 5.88
CA HIS A 162 8.86 -0.05 7.16
C HIS A 162 7.48 0.57 6.96
N LEU A 163 6.47 -0.13 7.47
CA LEU A 163 5.07 0.25 7.41
C LEU A 163 4.66 0.84 8.76
N LYS A 164 4.10 2.05 8.75
CA LYS A 164 3.61 2.80 9.90
C LYS A 164 2.12 3.07 9.82
N ASP A 165 1.52 3.32 10.97
CA ASP A 165 0.12 3.71 11.09
C ASP A 165 -0.83 2.69 10.43
N MET A 166 -0.53 1.38 10.54
CA MET A 166 -1.33 0.32 9.92
C MET A 166 -2.79 0.41 10.38
N ILE A 167 -3.70 0.36 9.43
CA ILE A 167 -5.13 0.36 9.71
C ILE A 167 -5.57 -1.08 9.94
N ARG A 168 -5.97 -1.37 11.16
CA ARG A 168 -6.43 -2.71 11.57
C ARG A 168 -7.85 -2.66 12.10
N PHE A 169 -8.60 -3.70 11.79
CA PHE A 169 -9.93 -3.92 12.34
C PHE A 169 -9.81 -4.40 13.79
N THR A 170 -10.46 -3.68 14.70
CA THR A 170 -10.48 -4.01 16.12
C THR A 170 -11.90 -4.33 16.52
N GLY A 171 -12.12 -5.56 16.96
CA GLY A 171 -13.43 -6.02 17.44
C GLY A 171 -13.68 -5.58 18.88
N GLY A 172 -14.84 -5.00 19.13
CA GLY A 172 -15.38 -4.73 20.46
C GLY A 172 -16.63 -5.56 20.74
N PHE A 173 -17.01 -5.67 22.01
CA PHE A 173 -18.20 -6.46 22.40
C PHE A 173 -19.51 -5.89 21.81
N LEU A 174 -19.62 -4.57 21.72
CA LEU A 174 -20.83 -3.89 21.21
C LEU A 174 -20.67 -3.36 19.79
N GLN A 175 -19.47 -2.97 19.42
CA GLN A 175 -19.19 -2.36 18.13
C GLN A 175 -17.71 -2.54 17.78
N SER A 176 -17.44 -2.78 16.53
CA SER A 176 -16.09 -2.89 15.99
C SER A 176 -15.69 -1.59 15.31
N GLN A 177 -14.39 -1.34 15.18
CA GLN A 177 -13.88 -0.13 14.56
C GLN A 177 -12.51 -0.37 13.93
N TYR A 178 -12.20 0.36 12.88
CA TYR A 178 -10.84 0.44 12.35
C TYR A 178 -10.00 1.46 13.13
N GLN A 179 -8.77 1.13 13.39
CA GLN A 179 -7.81 1.98 14.11
C GLN A 179 -6.42 1.88 13.51
N ASN A 180 -5.67 2.98 13.56
CA ASN A 180 -4.25 2.90 13.27
C ASN A 180 -3.55 2.23 14.44
N PHE A 181 -2.90 1.12 14.19
CA PHE A 181 -2.25 0.34 15.22
C PHE A 181 -0.98 -0.34 14.72
N GLY A 182 0.13 -0.02 15.37
CA GLY A 182 1.40 -0.70 15.18
C GLY A 182 2.22 -0.25 13.98
N GLU A 183 3.44 -0.66 14.01
CA GLU A 183 4.43 -0.51 12.94
C GLU A 183 4.99 -1.89 12.61
N MET A 184 5.30 -2.11 11.35
CA MET A 184 5.91 -3.35 10.89
C MET A 184 7.18 -3.05 10.11
N ARG A 185 8.23 -3.78 10.43
CA ARG A 185 9.50 -3.70 9.70
C ARG A 185 9.84 -5.05 9.10
N THR A 186 10.22 -5.01 7.84
CA THR A 186 10.63 -6.20 7.09
C THR A 186 11.99 -5.98 6.48
N LEU A 187 12.90 -6.91 6.68
CA LEU A 187 14.17 -7.01 5.97
C LEU A 187 14.24 -8.36 5.28
N GLY A 188 14.55 -8.38 3.98
CA GLY A 188 14.58 -9.63 3.25
C GLY A 188 15.59 -9.66 2.12
N MET A 189 15.85 -10.88 1.66
CA MET A 189 16.71 -11.16 0.51
C MET A 189 16.03 -12.23 -0.35
N GLU A 190 16.16 -12.07 -1.66
CA GLU A 190 15.65 -13.01 -2.66
C GLU A 190 16.76 -13.37 -3.63
N ALA A 191 16.83 -14.63 -3.99
CA ALA A 191 17.74 -15.14 -5.01
C ALA A 191 16.95 -16.00 -5.99
N GLU A 192 17.15 -15.77 -7.27
CA GLU A 192 16.57 -16.55 -8.35
C GLU A 192 17.64 -16.98 -9.34
N VAL A 193 17.62 -18.22 -9.76
CA VAL A 193 18.46 -18.78 -10.83
C VAL A 193 17.56 -19.44 -11.85
N LYS A 194 17.69 -19.04 -13.10
CA LYS A 194 17.05 -19.66 -14.28
C LYS A 194 18.11 -20.16 -15.23
N ALA A 195 18.00 -21.38 -15.70
CA ALA A 195 18.95 -21.96 -16.64
C ALA A 195 18.27 -22.86 -17.67
N ASP A 196 18.63 -22.66 -18.93
CA ASP A 196 18.39 -23.65 -19.98
C ASP A 196 19.56 -24.64 -19.98
N MET A 197 19.36 -25.81 -19.41
CA MET A 197 20.41 -26.84 -19.31
C MET A 197 20.67 -27.52 -20.64
N THR A 198 19.61 -27.68 -21.43
CA THR A 198 19.65 -28.23 -22.80
C THR A 198 18.54 -27.61 -23.63
N ARG A 199 18.44 -27.95 -24.94
CA ARG A 199 17.35 -27.47 -25.81
C ARG A 199 15.95 -27.88 -25.35
N TRP A 200 15.84 -28.87 -24.49
CA TRP A 200 14.57 -29.45 -24.02
C TRP A 200 14.43 -29.45 -22.50
N LEU A 201 15.43 -28.99 -21.76
CA LEU A 201 15.43 -28.95 -20.30
C LEU A 201 15.70 -27.53 -19.79
N TYR A 202 14.69 -26.96 -19.20
CA TYR A 202 14.71 -25.70 -18.45
C TYR A 202 14.60 -25.98 -16.96
N GLY A 203 15.34 -25.26 -16.14
CA GLY A 203 15.24 -25.32 -14.69
C GLY A 203 15.25 -23.93 -14.07
N TYR A 204 14.54 -23.77 -12.98
CA TYR A 204 14.62 -22.59 -12.14
C TYR A 204 14.59 -22.94 -10.66
N VAL A 205 15.26 -22.17 -9.84
CA VAL A 205 15.26 -22.22 -8.38
C VAL A 205 15.14 -20.82 -7.86
N ASN A 206 14.28 -20.64 -6.86
CA ASN A 206 14.20 -19.41 -6.09
C ASN A 206 14.30 -19.70 -4.60
N ALA A 207 14.84 -18.73 -3.86
CA ALA A 207 14.93 -18.76 -2.40
C ALA A 207 14.65 -17.37 -1.87
N THR A 208 13.87 -17.28 -0.80
CA THR A 208 13.55 -16.05 -0.11
C THR A 208 13.82 -16.21 1.38
N TYR A 209 14.53 -15.25 1.94
CA TYR A 209 14.68 -15.10 3.38
C TYR A 209 14.04 -13.78 3.81
N GLN A 210 13.25 -13.81 4.87
CA GLN A 210 12.54 -12.64 5.38
C GLN A 210 12.57 -12.61 6.90
N ASP A 211 12.96 -11.48 7.47
CA ASP A 211 12.84 -11.15 8.89
C ASP A 211 11.76 -10.07 9.05
N LEU A 212 10.68 -10.44 9.69
CA LEU A 212 9.50 -9.59 9.90
C LEU A 212 9.35 -9.33 11.39
N ARG A 213 9.24 -8.04 11.77
CA ARG A 213 9.13 -7.61 13.17
C ARG A 213 8.03 -6.60 13.35
N ASP A 214 7.21 -6.80 14.35
CA ASP A 214 6.39 -5.76 14.98
C ASP A 214 7.33 -4.86 15.81
N VAL A 215 7.15 -3.53 15.75
CA VAL A 215 8.05 -2.55 16.37
C VAL A 215 7.28 -1.62 17.30
#